data_f47e4ebb416e4da898acd5b4b843ce96
#
_entry.id   f47e4ebb416e4da898acd5b4b843ce96
#
_cell.length_a   1.000
_cell.length_b   1.000
_cell.length_c   1.000
_cell.angle_alpha   90.00
_cell.angle_beta   90.00
_cell.angle_gamma   90.00
#
_symmetry.space_group_name_H-M   'P 1'
#
loop_
_entity.id
_entity.type
_entity.pdbx_description
1 polymer ?
#
loop_
_entity_poly.entity_id
_entity_poly.type
_entity_poly.pdbx_seq_one_letter_code
_entity_poly.pdbx_strand_id
1 'polypeptide(L)' 'MAIIIVNGEDQEVQLPATVADIMKQNNVAQPEMVSVQVNEEFVDRDEFATLQLQAGDEVDFLYFMGGGGTF' A
#
# COMPACT_ATOMS: atom_id res chain seq x y z
N MET A 1 -13.79 11.91 5.24
CA MET A 1 -12.79 10.86 5.42
C MET A 1 -13.33 9.54 4.95
N ALA A 2 -12.47 8.70 4.48
CA ALA A 2 -12.86 7.40 3.98
C ALA A 2 -12.11 6.31 4.73
N ILE A 3 -12.62 5.08 4.63
CA ILE A 3 -11.96 3.93 5.26
C ILE A 3 -11.43 3.04 4.16
N ILE A 4 -10.18 2.66 4.27
CA ILE A 4 -9.60 1.61 3.45
C ILE A 4 -9.09 0.51 4.37
N ILE A 5 -8.80 -0.65 3.79
CA ILE A 5 -8.29 -1.77 4.56
C ILE A 5 -6.82 -1.93 4.19
N VAL A 6 -5.95 -1.80 5.18
CA VAL A 6 -4.51 -1.92 4.97
C VAL A 6 -4.00 -3.13 5.75
N ASN A 7 -3.49 -4.12 5.03
CA ASN A 7 -3.02 -5.37 5.63
C ASN A 7 -4.07 -5.98 6.55
N GLY A 8 -5.32 -5.92 6.13
CA GLY A 8 -6.41 -6.50 6.88
C GLY A 8 -6.99 -5.64 7.99
N GLU A 9 -6.52 -4.41 8.13
CA GLU A 9 -7.00 -3.52 9.18
C GLU A 9 -7.59 -2.25 8.59
N ASP A 10 -8.70 -1.82 9.15
CA ASP A 10 -9.33 -0.58 8.71
C ASP A 10 -8.48 0.62 9.07
N GLN A 11 -8.31 1.53 8.12
CA GLN A 11 -7.61 2.78 8.36
C GLN A 11 -8.40 3.92 7.75
N GLU A 12 -8.45 5.03 8.47
CA GLU A 12 -9.07 6.23 7.95
C GLU A 12 -8.07 6.98 7.10
N VAL A 13 -8.52 7.41 5.93
CA VAL A 13 -7.66 8.18 5.02
C VAL A 13 -8.46 9.36 4.49
N GLN A 14 -7.74 10.35 4.07
CA GLN A 14 -8.34 11.53 3.46
C GLN A 14 -8.17 11.41 1.95
N LEU A 15 -9.28 11.37 1.25
CA LEU A 15 -9.24 11.28 -0.20
C LEU A 15 -9.16 12.68 -0.80
N PRO A 16 -8.52 12.82 -1.95
CA PRO A 16 -7.85 11.77 -2.72
C PRO A 16 -6.56 11.32 -2.07
N ALA A 17 -6.27 10.03 -2.19
CA ALA A 17 -5.04 9.46 -1.65
C ALA A 17 -4.48 8.48 -2.67
N THR A 18 -3.16 8.44 -2.76
CA THR A 18 -2.48 7.49 -3.64
C THR A 18 -1.82 6.41 -2.80
N VAL A 19 -1.32 5.38 -3.47
CA VAL A 19 -0.55 4.34 -2.77
C VAL A 19 0.64 4.97 -2.03
N ALA A 20 1.30 5.94 -2.65
CA ALA A 20 2.44 6.61 -2.01
C ALA A 20 2.01 7.30 -0.72
N ASP A 21 0.83 7.90 -0.72
CA ASP A 21 0.32 8.55 0.49
C ASP A 21 0.09 7.55 1.60
N ILE A 22 -0.45 6.39 1.26
CA ILE A 22 -0.71 5.36 2.27
C ILE A 22 0.60 4.77 2.79
N MET A 23 1.60 4.65 1.93
CA MET A 23 2.90 4.20 2.39
C MET A 23 3.49 5.16 3.41
N LYS A 24 3.34 6.47 3.19
CA LYS A 24 3.81 7.46 4.16
C LYS A 24 3.02 7.37 5.45
N GLN A 25 1.73 7.21 5.36
CA GLN A 25 0.87 7.11 6.53
C GLN A 25 1.25 5.92 7.40
N ASN A 26 1.71 4.86 6.79
CA ASN A 26 2.07 3.63 7.48
C ASN A 26 3.58 3.51 7.74
N ASN A 27 4.32 4.57 7.48
CA ASN A 27 5.76 4.60 7.78
C ASN A 27 6.52 3.47 7.11
N VAL A 28 6.23 3.26 5.83
CA VAL A 28 6.94 2.23 5.07
C VAL A 28 8.37 2.71 4.86
N ALA A 29 9.31 2.03 5.49
CA ALA A 29 10.68 2.51 5.56
C ALA A 29 11.44 2.33 4.26
N GLN A 30 11.16 1.29 3.53
CA GLN A 30 11.87 0.98 2.29
C GLN A 30 10.87 0.67 1.20
N PRO A 31 10.26 1.69 0.61
CA PRO A 31 9.24 1.46 -0.41
C PRO A 31 9.72 0.61 -1.58
N GLU A 32 11.00 0.70 -1.90
CA GLU A 32 11.54 -0.07 -3.01
C GLU A 32 11.59 -1.57 -2.70
N MET A 33 11.44 -1.95 -1.45
CA MET A 33 11.45 -3.35 -1.05
C MET A 33 10.06 -3.91 -0.82
N VAL A 34 9.05 -3.15 -1.18
CA VAL A 34 7.68 -3.52 -0.90
C VAL A 34 6.92 -3.67 -2.20
N SER A 35 6.19 -4.75 -2.33
CA SER A 35 5.19 -4.89 -3.37
C SER A 35 3.84 -4.50 -2.81
N VAL A 36 3.03 -3.88 -3.63
CA VAL A 36 1.72 -3.41 -3.20
C VAL A 36 0.65 -4.06 -4.05
N GLN A 37 -0.38 -4.55 -3.39
CA GLN A 37 -1.57 -5.03 -4.07
C GLN A 37 -2.75 -4.15 -3.64
N VAL A 38 -3.56 -3.78 -4.61
CA VAL A 38 -4.82 -3.10 -4.34
C VAL A 38 -5.93 -3.97 -4.88
N ASN A 39 -6.81 -4.41 -3.98
CA ASN A 39 -7.89 -5.34 -4.33
C ASN A 39 -7.35 -6.59 -5.03
N GLU A 40 -6.25 -7.12 -4.48
CA GLU A 40 -5.62 -8.35 -4.94
C GLU A 40 -4.92 -8.23 -6.30
N GLU A 41 -4.69 -7.00 -6.78
CA GLU A 41 -3.95 -6.78 -8.02
C GLU A 41 -2.68 -6.02 -7.72
N PHE A 42 -1.58 -6.48 -8.29
CA PHE A 42 -0.30 -5.80 -8.10
C PHE A 42 -0.31 -4.44 -8.75
N VAL A 43 0.29 -3.48 -8.07
CA VAL A 43 0.42 -2.12 -8.57
C VAL A 43 1.90 -1.87 -8.89
N ASP A 44 2.16 -1.38 -10.10
CA ASP A 44 3.53 -1.05 -10.49
C ASP A 44 4.02 0.17 -9.73
N ARG A 45 5.32 0.20 -9.49
CA ARG A 45 5.92 1.33 -8.77
C ARG A 45 5.63 2.65 -9.46
N ASP A 46 5.57 2.63 -10.78
CA ASP A 46 5.30 3.85 -11.54
C ASP A 46 3.93 4.42 -11.21
N GLU A 47 3.05 3.60 -10.69
CA GLU A 47 1.68 4.02 -10.38
C GLU A 47 1.50 4.39 -8.92
N PHE A 48 2.51 4.21 -8.08
CA PHE A 48 2.34 4.48 -6.64
C PHE A 48 1.94 5.93 -6.39
N ALA A 49 2.41 6.85 -7.19
CA ALA A 49 2.12 8.26 -6.98
C ALA A 49 0.91 8.75 -7.79
N THR A 50 0.38 7.93 -8.65
CA THR A 50 -0.71 8.35 -9.53
C THR A 50 -2.01 7.58 -9.33
N LEU A 51 -1.93 6.32 -8.91
CA LEU A 51 -3.13 5.53 -8.70
C LEU A 51 -3.86 6.03 -7.47
N GLN A 52 -5.07 6.53 -7.66
CA GLN A 52 -5.86 7.04 -6.56
C GLN A 52 -6.72 5.95 -5.97
N LEU A 53 -6.73 5.88 -4.66
CA LEU A 53 -7.51 4.90 -3.95
C LEU A 53 -8.92 5.40 -3.72
N GLN A 54 -9.83 4.47 -3.46
CA GLN A 54 -11.22 4.77 -3.20
C GLN A 54 -11.63 4.16 -1.88
N ALA A 55 -12.70 4.68 -1.31
CA ALA A 55 -13.22 4.14 -0.07
C ALA A 55 -13.50 2.65 -0.23
N GLY A 56 -13.08 1.87 0.74
CA GLY A 56 -13.29 0.44 0.73
C GLY A 56 -12.20 -0.37 0.04
N ASP A 57 -11.22 0.30 -0.59
CA ASP A 57 -10.15 -0.44 -1.24
C ASP A 57 -9.33 -1.22 -0.22
N GLU A 58 -8.88 -2.40 -0.63
CA GLU A 58 -7.97 -3.21 0.17
C GLU A 58 -6.56 -3.03 -0.36
N VAL A 59 -5.67 -2.61 0.51
CA VAL A 59 -4.27 -2.37 0.16
C VAL A 59 -3.42 -3.31 0.99
N ASP A 60 -2.60 -4.11 0.33
CA ASP A 60 -1.70 -5.03 1.01
C ASP A 60 -0.26 -4.68 0.67
N PHE A 61 0.57 -4.56 1.69
CA PHE A 61 2.00 -4.35 1.53
C PHE A 61 2.70 -5.68 1.77
N LEU A 62 3.42 -6.14 0.76
CA LEU A 62 4.16 -7.39 0.83
C LEU A 62 5.65 -7.06 0.90
N TYR A 63 6.24 -7.32 2.03
CA TYR A 63 7.65 -7.00 2.24
C TYR A 63 8.51 -8.18 1.84
N PHE A 64 9.51 -7.90 1.02
CA PHE A 64 10.47 -8.92 0.66
C PHE A 64 11.64 -8.83 1.63
N MET A 65 11.87 -9.90 2.32
CA MET A 65 13.00 -9.98 3.23
C MET A 65 14.18 -10.36 2.40
N GLY A 66 14.85 -9.39 1.86
CA GLY A 66 15.93 -9.67 0.96
C GLY A 66 16.88 -10.68 1.55
N GLY A 67 17.66 -11.27 0.74
CA GLY A 67 18.68 -12.17 1.14
C GLY A 67 18.33 -13.13 2.26
N GLY A 68 17.53 -12.67 3.04
CA GLY A 68 17.11 -13.44 4.12
C GLY A 68 16.72 -14.76 3.64
N GLY A 69 16.09 -14.77 2.57
CA GLY A 69 15.69 -15.99 2.02
C GLY A 69 15.49 -17.05 3.02
N THR A 70 15.31 -16.66 4.09
CA THR A 70 15.18 -17.58 5.11
C THR A 70 13.77 -17.92 5.29
N PHE A 71 13.22 -18.25 4.39
CA PHE A 71 11.88 -18.67 4.58
C PHE A 71 11.81 -20.15 4.70
#